data_85dd410ddf54175d06ac1778c54ff891
#
_entry.id   85dd410ddf54175d06ac1778c54ff891
#
_cell.length_a   1.000
_cell.length_b   1.000
_cell.length_c   1.000
_cell.angle_alpha   90.00
_cell.angle_beta   90.00
_cell.angle_gamma   90.00
#
_symmetry.space_group_name_H-M   'P 1'
#
loop_
_entity.id
_entity.type
_entity.pdbx_description
1 polymer ?
#
loop_
_entity_poly.entity_id
_entity_poly.type
_entity_poly.pdbx_seq_one_letter_code
_entity_poly.pdbx_strand_id
1 'polypeptide(L)'
;MVQKLANERRISPYESNCLLKSVKSVKEQLDRDNLPKHIAVIMDGNGRWAKQKGFTDRIFGHRNALKAVKDVIEGCGELGVKYLTLYAFSTENWNRPKAEVDGLMNLLVKTIKEEVPTMHKNNVRLDTIGDTSALPDYSRRELLSAIEDTKNNTGLTVILALSYSGKWDIVNAAKKLAQQVKEGTIDLEDINESVFELSLDTKGIPNPDLMIRTGGDHRISNFMLWQLAYAELYIFEDLFWPDFRREHLHIAIGDYQARERRFGRTSEQIKKSI
;
A
#
# COMPACT_ATOMS: atom_id res chain seq x y z
N MET A 1 24.13 11.40 4.54
CA MET A 1 24.26 12.80 5.01
C MET A 1 22.93 13.33 5.57
N VAL A 2 21.77 13.06 4.98
CA VAL A 2 20.44 13.49 5.46
C VAL A 2 20.07 12.84 6.80
N GLN A 3 20.41 11.57 7.03
CA GLN A 3 20.12 10.82 8.26
C GLN A 3 20.91 11.32 9.49
N LYS A 4 22.05 11.99 9.29
CA LYS A 4 22.84 12.59 10.37
C LYS A 4 22.27 13.92 10.87
N LEU A 5 21.45 14.59 10.06
CA LEU A 5 20.80 15.86 10.38
C LEU A 5 19.44 15.70 11.06
N ALA A 6 18.78 14.52 10.92
CA ALA A 6 17.48 14.25 11.51
C ALA A 6 17.53 13.96 13.03
N ASN A 7 18.69 13.60 13.58
CA ASN A 7 18.83 13.19 14.99
C ASN A 7 19.13 14.32 15.97
N GLU A 8 19.29 15.56 15.55
CA GLU A 8 19.75 16.62 16.46
C GLU A 8 18.85 17.85 16.64
N ARG A 9 17.70 18.00 15.93
CA ARG A 9 16.83 19.17 16.15
C ARG A 9 15.35 18.86 15.94
N ARG A 10 14.52 19.28 16.90
CA ARG A 10 13.08 19.47 16.70
C ARG A 10 12.88 20.53 15.60
N ILE A 11 12.59 20.11 14.40
CA ILE A 11 12.43 20.97 13.22
C ILE A 11 11.15 21.79 13.38
N SER A 12 11.25 23.11 13.35
CA SER A 12 10.13 24.02 13.41
C SER A 12 9.28 23.98 12.12
N PRO A 13 8.00 24.40 12.16
CA PRO A 13 7.16 24.48 10.95
C PRO A 13 7.76 25.34 9.81
N TYR A 14 8.68 26.24 10.15
CA TYR A 14 9.39 27.10 9.19
C TYR A 14 10.49 26.34 8.44
N GLU A 15 11.16 25.41 9.12
CA GLU A 15 12.21 24.56 8.53
C GLU A 15 11.60 23.47 7.62
N SER A 16 10.37 23.03 7.91
CA SER A 16 9.61 22.15 7.03
C SER A 16 9.34 22.82 5.65
N ASN A 17 9.13 24.12 5.60
CA ASN A 17 8.94 24.86 4.35
C ASN A 17 10.27 25.07 3.57
N CYS A 18 11.41 25.10 4.24
CA CYS A 18 12.72 25.15 3.59
C CYS A 18 13.12 23.77 3.02
N LEU A 19 12.79 22.68 3.72
CA LEU A 19 12.89 21.31 3.25
C LEU A 19 11.98 21.08 2.02
N LEU A 20 10.76 21.59 2.02
CA LEU A 20 9.84 21.50 0.87
C LEU A 20 10.35 22.24 -0.38
N LYS A 21 11.11 23.31 -0.23
CA LYS A 21 11.80 23.97 -1.37
C LYS A 21 12.96 23.14 -1.93
N SER A 22 13.62 22.30 -1.12
CA SER A 22 14.62 21.34 -1.57
C SER A 22 14.01 20.08 -2.22
N VAL A 23 12.75 19.81 -1.99
CA VAL A 23 12.02 18.61 -2.45
C VAL A 23 11.69 18.64 -3.95
N LYS A 24 11.57 19.81 -4.60
CA LYS A 24 11.56 19.86 -6.08
C LYS A 24 12.81 19.20 -6.67
N SER A 25 13.91 19.20 -5.93
CA SER A 25 15.15 18.54 -6.32
C SER A 25 15.13 17.02 -6.14
N VAL A 26 14.33 16.44 -5.22
CA VAL A 26 14.31 14.98 -4.97
C VAL A 26 13.68 14.24 -6.15
N LYS A 27 12.55 14.72 -6.71
CA LYS A 27 11.93 14.10 -7.90
C LYS A 27 12.91 14.05 -9.10
N GLU A 28 13.69 15.12 -9.27
CA GLU A 28 14.67 15.24 -10.36
C GLU A 28 15.90 14.33 -10.17
N GLN A 29 16.18 13.92 -8.92
CA GLN A 29 17.29 13.03 -8.55
C GLN A 29 16.90 11.55 -8.57
N LEU A 30 15.61 11.22 -8.71
CA LEU A 30 15.17 9.82 -8.76
C LEU A 30 15.65 9.16 -10.06
N ASP A 31 16.34 8.04 -9.89
CA ASP A 31 16.69 7.16 -11.00
C ASP A 31 15.43 6.42 -11.50
N ARG A 32 15.02 6.70 -12.72
CA ARG A 32 13.82 6.11 -13.33
C ARG A 32 13.98 4.64 -13.71
N ASP A 33 15.21 4.17 -13.84
CA ASP A 33 15.50 2.77 -14.17
C ASP A 33 15.57 1.89 -12.92
N ASN A 34 15.65 2.52 -11.72
CA ASN A 34 15.68 1.84 -10.42
C ASN A 34 14.44 2.17 -9.55
N LEU A 35 13.27 2.19 -10.14
CA LEU A 35 12.02 2.42 -9.39
C LEU A 35 11.48 1.12 -8.79
N PRO A 36 10.85 1.16 -7.60
CA PRO A 36 10.10 0.02 -7.11
C PRO A 36 8.96 -0.30 -8.08
N LYS A 37 8.85 -1.57 -8.49
CA LYS A 37 7.78 -2.02 -9.37
C LYS A 37 6.44 -2.05 -8.65
N HIS A 38 6.45 -2.42 -7.37
CA HIS A 38 5.29 -2.49 -6.50
C HIS A 38 5.56 -1.78 -5.18
N ILE A 39 4.69 -0.83 -4.83
CA ILE A 39 4.68 -0.12 -3.55
C ILE A 39 3.46 -0.54 -2.75
N ALA A 40 3.66 -0.95 -1.49
CA ALA A 40 2.59 -1.22 -0.54
C ALA A 40 2.52 -0.09 0.51
N VAL A 41 1.32 0.34 0.92
CA VAL A 41 1.17 1.48 1.85
C VAL A 41 0.25 1.13 3.00
N ILE A 42 0.73 1.33 4.23
CA ILE A 42 -0.09 1.32 5.45
C ILE A 42 -0.43 2.78 5.80
N MET A 43 -1.69 3.14 5.57
CA MET A 43 -2.25 4.48 5.71
C MET A 43 -2.64 4.78 7.16
N ASP A 44 -1.64 4.91 8.05
CA ASP A 44 -1.86 5.04 9.49
C ASP A 44 -1.85 6.50 9.97
N GLY A 45 -2.50 6.73 11.11
CA GLY A 45 -2.55 8.02 11.80
C GLY A 45 -3.81 8.84 11.58
N ASN A 46 -4.80 8.37 10.80
CA ASN A 46 -6.02 9.14 10.48
C ASN A 46 -6.76 9.61 11.75
N GLY A 47 -6.95 8.71 12.73
CA GLY A 47 -7.63 9.05 13.98
C GLY A 47 -6.80 9.97 14.89
N ARG A 48 -5.48 9.78 14.94
CA ARG A 48 -4.55 10.65 15.69
C ARG A 48 -4.53 12.05 15.12
N TRP A 49 -4.48 12.16 13.79
CA TRP A 49 -4.55 13.42 13.06
C TRP A 49 -5.86 14.17 13.36
N ALA A 50 -7.03 13.50 13.29
CA ALA A 50 -8.31 14.11 13.61
C ALA A 50 -8.33 14.67 15.04
N LYS A 51 -7.87 13.88 16.02
CA LYS A 51 -7.76 14.31 17.43
C LYS A 51 -6.83 15.51 17.59
N GLN A 52 -5.68 15.53 16.91
CA GLN A 52 -4.73 16.64 16.95
C GLN A 52 -5.33 17.95 16.38
N LYS A 53 -6.25 17.83 15.40
CA LYS A 53 -7.00 18.96 14.82
C LYS A 53 -8.25 19.34 15.61
N GLY A 54 -8.49 18.73 16.78
CA GLY A 54 -9.64 19.06 17.64
C GLY A 54 -10.94 18.35 17.28
N PHE A 55 -10.91 17.37 16.35
CA PHE A 55 -12.10 16.61 15.99
C PHE A 55 -12.24 15.37 16.86
N THR A 56 -13.44 15.11 17.36
CA THR A 56 -13.79 13.92 18.13
C THR A 56 -14.10 12.72 17.23
N ASP A 57 -14.61 12.98 16.01
CA ASP A 57 -14.97 11.95 15.04
C ASP A 57 -13.76 11.55 14.20
N ARG A 58 -13.37 10.27 14.30
CA ARG A 58 -12.26 9.67 13.55
C ARG A 58 -12.52 9.64 12.04
N ILE A 59 -13.80 9.61 11.62
CA ILE A 59 -14.19 9.63 10.20
C ILE A 59 -13.72 10.91 9.51
N PHE A 60 -13.61 12.03 10.24
CA PHE A 60 -13.06 13.27 9.70
C PHE A 60 -11.62 13.09 9.20
N GLY A 61 -10.78 12.34 9.94
CA GLY A 61 -9.43 12.00 9.50
C GLY A 61 -9.44 11.15 8.23
N HIS A 62 -10.33 10.17 8.13
CA HIS A 62 -10.48 9.34 6.94
C HIS A 62 -10.96 10.10 5.70
N ARG A 63 -11.86 11.07 5.86
CA ARG A 63 -12.26 11.96 4.75
C ARG A 63 -11.11 12.81 4.22
N ASN A 64 -10.28 13.33 5.12
CA ASN A 64 -9.10 14.11 4.74
C ASN A 64 -7.96 13.25 4.17
N ALA A 65 -7.94 11.96 4.47
CA ALA A 65 -7.02 10.99 3.92
C ALA A 65 -7.15 10.80 2.40
N LEU A 66 -8.31 11.10 1.81
CA LEU A 66 -8.56 10.93 0.37
C LEU A 66 -7.61 11.77 -0.50
N LYS A 67 -7.22 12.96 -0.02
CA LYS A 67 -6.24 13.78 -0.73
C LYS A 67 -4.88 13.07 -0.82
N ALA A 68 -4.45 12.44 0.26
CA ALA A 68 -3.20 11.67 0.27
C ALA A 68 -3.28 10.43 -0.63
N VAL A 69 -4.46 9.78 -0.69
CA VAL A 69 -4.70 8.66 -1.63
C VAL A 69 -4.55 9.12 -3.08
N LYS A 70 -5.15 10.25 -3.45
CA LYS A 70 -4.99 10.83 -4.80
C LYS A 70 -3.53 11.16 -5.11
N ASP A 71 -2.86 11.85 -4.19
CA ASP A 71 -1.47 12.26 -4.36
C ASP A 71 -0.52 11.07 -4.54
N VAL A 72 -0.72 9.96 -3.81
CA VAL A 72 0.12 8.76 -3.97
C VAL A 72 -0.18 8.01 -5.28
N ILE A 73 -1.44 7.91 -5.68
CA ILE A 73 -1.84 7.26 -6.95
C ILE A 73 -1.25 8.05 -8.13
N GLU A 74 -1.46 9.36 -8.18
CA GLU A 74 -0.93 10.22 -9.23
C GLU A 74 0.60 10.21 -9.25
N GLY A 75 1.24 10.28 -8.07
CA GLY A 75 2.70 10.23 -7.95
C GLY A 75 3.28 8.92 -8.47
N CYS A 76 2.67 7.77 -8.12
CA CYS A 76 3.06 6.47 -8.64
C CYS A 76 2.88 6.38 -10.17
N GLY A 77 1.73 6.86 -10.68
CA GLY A 77 1.46 6.87 -12.12
C GLY A 77 2.46 7.74 -12.91
N GLU A 78 2.77 8.95 -12.44
CA GLU A 78 3.76 9.85 -13.05
C GLU A 78 5.19 9.28 -13.08
N LEU A 79 5.56 8.50 -12.08
CA LEU A 79 6.87 7.86 -12.02
C LEU A 79 6.93 6.58 -12.86
N GLY A 80 5.79 5.96 -13.17
CA GLY A 80 5.73 4.71 -13.92
C GLY A 80 5.77 3.45 -13.06
N VAL A 81 5.49 3.59 -11.75
CA VAL A 81 5.25 2.46 -10.84
C VAL A 81 4.11 1.61 -11.40
N LYS A 82 4.22 0.28 -11.32
CA LYS A 82 3.25 -0.63 -11.94
C LYS A 82 2.13 -1.05 -10.99
N TYR A 83 2.43 -1.21 -9.70
CA TYR A 83 1.48 -1.69 -8.70
C TYR A 83 1.55 -0.83 -7.44
N LEU A 84 0.38 -0.48 -6.90
CA LEU A 84 0.25 0.23 -5.63
C LEU A 84 -0.81 -0.47 -4.79
N THR A 85 -0.41 -1.13 -3.71
CA THR A 85 -1.36 -1.73 -2.76
C THR A 85 -1.59 -0.82 -1.57
N LEU A 86 -2.86 -0.48 -1.33
CA LEU A 86 -3.29 0.37 -0.21
C LEU A 86 -4.00 -0.47 0.85
N TYR A 87 -3.50 -0.46 2.09
CA TYR A 87 -4.15 -1.13 3.22
C TYR A 87 -5.36 -0.32 3.70
N ALA A 88 -6.50 -0.50 3.01
CA ALA A 88 -7.68 0.33 3.22
C ALA A 88 -8.56 -0.16 4.38
N PHE A 89 -8.69 -1.49 4.58
CA PHE A 89 -9.50 -2.06 5.66
C PHE A 89 -9.00 -3.45 6.05
N SER A 90 -8.50 -3.60 7.28
CA SER A 90 -8.01 -4.90 7.78
C SER A 90 -9.14 -5.75 8.37
N THR A 91 -8.90 -7.08 8.48
CA THR A 91 -9.84 -7.98 9.18
C THR A 91 -10.07 -7.54 10.63
N GLU A 92 -9.06 -6.98 11.30
CA GLU A 92 -9.18 -6.49 12.67
C GLU A 92 -10.07 -5.24 12.79
N ASN A 93 -10.24 -4.49 11.71
CA ASN A 93 -11.07 -3.28 11.69
C ASN A 93 -12.57 -3.57 11.86
N TRP A 94 -13.02 -4.79 11.60
CA TRP A 94 -14.40 -5.20 11.89
C TRP A 94 -14.75 -5.12 13.39
N ASN A 95 -13.76 -5.17 14.28
CA ASN A 95 -13.94 -5.01 15.73
C ASN A 95 -14.13 -3.54 16.17
N ARG A 96 -14.11 -2.58 15.25
CA ARG A 96 -14.38 -1.17 15.55
C ARG A 96 -15.87 -0.94 15.79
N PRO A 97 -16.25 0.19 16.45
CA PRO A 97 -17.65 0.55 16.58
C PRO A 97 -18.39 0.52 15.25
N LYS A 98 -19.60 -0.06 15.23
CA LYS A 98 -20.38 -0.24 13.99
C LYS A 98 -20.55 1.04 13.19
N ALA A 99 -20.80 2.18 13.86
CA ALA A 99 -20.95 3.48 13.19
C ALA A 99 -19.65 3.91 12.45
N GLU A 100 -18.46 3.60 12.98
CA GLU A 100 -17.17 3.86 12.31
C GLU A 100 -17.03 2.95 11.07
N VAL A 101 -17.34 1.66 11.20
CA VAL A 101 -17.29 0.70 10.09
C VAL A 101 -18.25 1.10 8.96
N ASP A 102 -19.50 1.37 9.29
CA ASP A 102 -20.52 1.80 8.32
C ASP A 102 -20.09 3.09 7.60
N GLY A 103 -19.53 4.06 8.36
CA GLY A 103 -18.99 5.29 7.80
C GLY A 103 -17.83 5.07 6.85
N LEU A 104 -16.92 4.13 7.14
CA LEU A 104 -15.79 3.77 6.28
C LEU A 104 -16.26 3.08 4.99
N MET A 105 -17.24 2.17 5.08
CA MET A 105 -17.81 1.50 3.90
C MET A 105 -18.54 2.50 2.98
N ASN A 106 -19.31 3.43 3.54
CA ASN A 106 -19.95 4.49 2.77
C ASN A 106 -18.93 5.41 2.10
N LEU A 107 -17.84 5.76 2.81
CA LEU A 107 -16.76 6.57 2.25
C LEU A 107 -16.06 5.86 1.10
N LEU A 108 -15.76 4.57 1.25
CA LEU A 108 -15.17 3.73 0.21
C LEU A 108 -16.00 3.76 -1.06
N VAL A 109 -17.30 3.47 -0.95
CA VAL A 109 -18.21 3.44 -2.10
C VAL A 109 -18.30 4.78 -2.80
N LYS A 110 -18.47 5.86 -2.01
CA LYS A 110 -18.51 7.22 -2.55
C LYS A 110 -17.24 7.55 -3.33
N THR A 111 -16.08 7.23 -2.73
CA THR A 111 -14.77 7.50 -3.35
C THR A 111 -14.60 6.71 -4.65
N ILE A 112 -14.94 5.42 -4.66
CA ILE A 112 -14.85 4.58 -5.86
C ILE A 112 -15.66 5.21 -7.00
N LYS A 113 -16.94 5.57 -6.75
CA LYS A 113 -17.80 6.19 -7.77
C LYS A 113 -17.25 7.49 -8.33
N GLU A 114 -16.70 8.33 -7.45
CA GLU A 114 -16.15 9.63 -7.84
C GLU A 114 -14.84 9.50 -8.63
N GLU A 115 -14.05 8.42 -8.38
CA GLU A 115 -12.70 8.29 -8.96
C GLU A 115 -12.65 7.45 -10.25
N VAL A 116 -13.63 6.61 -10.57
CA VAL A 116 -13.63 5.80 -11.80
C VAL A 116 -13.37 6.63 -13.07
N PRO A 117 -14.02 7.80 -13.29
CA PRO A 117 -13.73 8.63 -14.46
C PRO A 117 -12.28 9.13 -14.51
N THR A 118 -11.71 9.46 -13.34
CA THR A 118 -10.31 9.88 -13.22
C THR A 118 -9.35 8.71 -13.48
N MET A 119 -9.70 7.50 -13.01
CA MET A 119 -8.93 6.30 -13.28
C MET A 119 -8.84 6.01 -14.79
N HIS A 120 -9.93 6.13 -15.53
CA HIS A 120 -9.91 5.98 -16.98
C HIS A 120 -9.02 7.04 -17.66
N LYS A 121 -9.20 8.30 -17.28
CA LYS A 121 -8.40 9.40 -17.82
C LYS A 121 -6.90 9.20 -17.63
N ASN A 122 -6.50 8.63 -16.49
CA ASN A 122 -5.10 8.42 -16.10
C ASN A 122 -4.60 6.99 -16.40
N ASN A 123 -5.39 6.19 -17.11
CA ASN A 123 -5.08 4.79 -17.44
C ASN A 123 -4.74 3.95 -16.19
N VAL A 124 -5.47 4.16 -15.08
CA VAL A 124 -5.32 3.44 -13.82
C VAL A 124 -6.31 2.29 -13.76
N ARG A 125 -5.82 1.08 -13.50
CA ARG A 125 -6.61 -0.12 -13.23
C ARG A 125 -6.87 -0.24 -11.74
N LEU A 126 -8.11 -0.55 -11.35
CA LEU A 126 -8.48 -0.90 -9.98
C LEU A 126 -8.49 -2.42 -9.81
N ASP A 127 -8.02 -2.90 -8.67
CA ASP A 127 -8.09 -4.29 -8.25
C ASP A 127 -8.27 -4.38 -6.73
N THR A 128 -8.50 -5.58 -6.20
CA THR A 128 -8.68 -5.79 -4.75
C THR A 128 -8.11 -7.11 -4.29
N ILE A 129 -7.65 -7.15 -3.04
CA ILE A 129 -7.30 -8.36 -2.30
C ILE A 129 -8.03 -8.37 -0.95
N GLY A 130 -8.35 -9.56 -0.45
CA GLY A 130 -9.03 -9.77 0.83
C GLY A 130 -10.42 -10.36 0.67
N ASP A 131 -11.08 -10.60 1.80
CA ASP A 131 -12.41 -11.21 1.83
C ASP A 131 -13.50 -10.19 1.45
N THR A 132 -13.71 -10.03 0.15
CA THR A 132 -14.77 -9.15 -0.36
C THR A 132 -16.19 -9.66 -0.02
N SER A 133 -16.35 -10.95 0.34
CA SER A 133 -17.65 -11.50 0.74
C SER A 133 -18.10 -10.97 2.11
N ALA A 134 -17.16 -10.54 2.95
CA ALA A 134 -17.45 -9.91 4.24
C ALA A 134 -17.92 -8.45 4.11
N LEU A 135 -17.75 -7.82 2.95
CA LEU A 135 -18.22 -6.45 2.73
C LEU A 135 -19.76 -6.41 2.61
N PRO A 136 -20.39 -5.29 3.05
CA PRO A 136 -21.80 -5.08 2.75
C PRO A 136 -22.10 -5.22 1.25
N ASP A 137 -23.20 -5.86 0.88
CA ASP A 137 -23.55 -6.17 -0.52
C ASP A 137 -23.46 -4.96 -1.46
N TYR A 138 -23.88 -3.80 -0.97
CA TYR A 138 -23.80 -2.57 -1.73
C TYR A 138 -22.32 -2.18 -2.01
N SER A 139 -21.47 -2.21 -0.99
CA SER A 139 -20.05 -1.86 -1.14
C SER A 139 -19.34 -2.83 -2.06
N ARG A 140 -19.65 -4.12 -1.94
CA ARG A 140 -19.09 -5.17 -2.79
C ARG A 140 -19.48 -4.99 -4.26
N ARG A 141 -20.75 -4.71 -4.54
CA ARG A 141 -21.20 -4.50 -5.93
C ARG A 141 -20.54 -3.31 -6.59
N GLU A 142 -20.42 -2.19 -5.90
CA GLU A 142 -19.79 -0.99 -6.43
C GLU A 142 -18.28 -1.20 -6.66
N LEU A 143 -17.60 -1.90 -5.76
CA LEU A 143 -16.19 -2.27 -5.92
C LEU A 143 -15.99 -3.15 -7.16
N LEU A 144 -16.76 -4.22 -7.29
CA LEU A 144 -16.66 -5.17 -8.42
C LEU A 144 -17.01 -4.50 -9.75
N SER A 145 -17.99 -3.59 -9.77
CA SER A 145 -18.33 -2.80 -10.97
C SER A 145 -17.14 -1.93 -11.38
N ALA A 146 -16.51 -1.21 -10.45
CA ALA A 146 -15.38 -0.35 -10.75
C ALA A 146 -14.14 -1.14 -11.23
N ILE A 147 -13.91 -2.35 -10.69
CA ILE A 147 -12.84 -3.25 -11.14
C ILE A 147 -13.11 -3.67 -12.60
N GLU A 148 -14.35 -4.09 -12.90
CA GLU A 148 -14.74 -4.49 -14.25
C GLU A 148 -14.65 -3.32 -15.24
N ASP A 149 -15.09 -2.12 -14.84
CA ASP A 149 -15.02 -0.90 -15.66
C ASP A 149 -13.58 -0.54 -16.02
N THR A 150 -12.63 -0.70 -15.07
CA THR A 150 -11.24 -0.29 -15.26
C THR A 150 -10.29 -1.41 -15.72
N LYS A 151 -10.77 -2.63 -15.93
CA LYS A 151 -9.96 -3.83 -16.23
C LYS A 151 -9.06 -3.72 -17.46
N ASN A 152 -9.46 -2.91 -18.44
CA ASN A 152 -8.71 -2.70 -19.69
C ASN A 152 -7.66 -1.58 -19.59
N ASN A 153 -7.58 -0.87 -18.45
CA ASN A 153 -6.53 0.12 -18.22
C ASN A 153 -5.20 -0.61 -17.99
N THR A 154 -4.12 -0.11 -18.59
CA THR A 154 -2.81 -0.77 -18.68
C THR A 154 -1.68 -0.03 -17.98
N GLY A 155 -1.98 1.06 -17.32
CA GLY A 155 -1.02 1.87 -16.56
C GLY A 155 -0.75 1.33 -15.17
N LEU A 156 -0.88 2.20 -14.16
CA LEU A 156 -0.77 1.81 -12.74
C LEU A 156 -1.96 0.91 -12.35
N THR A 157 -1.68 -0.22 -11.70
CA THR A 157 -2.71 -1.02 -11.01
C THR A 157 -2.76 -0.63 -9.53
N VAL A 158 -3.89 -0.06 -9.11
CA VAL A 158 -4.17 0.24 -7.69
C VAL A 158 -4.94 -0.92 -7.08
N ILE A 159 -4.41 -1.50 -6.01
CA ILE A 159 -4.96 -2.65 -5.32
C ILE A 159 -5.45 -2.21 -3.94
N LEU A 160 -6.74 -2.36 -3.68
CA LEU A 160 -7.30 -2.10 -2.36
C LEU A 160 -7.29 -3.38 -1.53
N ALA A 161 -6.52 -3.40 -0.45
CA ALA A 161 -6.60 -4.47 0.54
C ALA A 161 -7.80 -4.20 1.46
N LEU A 162 -8.89 -4.96 1.27
CA LEU A 162 -10.19 -4.79 1.93
C LEU A 162 -10.59 -6.07 2.65
N SER A 163 -10.94 -5.95 3.94
CA SER A 163 -11.15 -7.13 4.81
C SER A 163 -9.99 -8.12 4.69
N TYR A 164 -8.78 -7.58 4.60
CA TYR A 164 -7.55 -8.31 4.35
C TYR A 164 -6.69 -8.44 5.61
N SER A 165 -6.03 -9.56 5.77
CA SER A 165 -4.85 -9.70 6.64
C SER A 165 -3.94 -10.82 6.13
N GLY A 166 -2.63 -10.72 6.39
CA GLY A 166 -1.67 -11.71 5.92
C GLY A 166 -1.90 -13.10 6.51
N LYS A 167 -2.32 -13.19 7.78
CA LYS A 167 -2.68 -14.48 8.42
C LYS A 167 -3.90 -15.11 7.75
N TRP A 168 -4.93 -14.31 7.44
CA TRP A 168 -6.11 -14.78 6.71
C TRP A 168 -5.71 -15.30 5.33
N ASP A 169 -4.90 -14.57 4.59
CA ASP A 169 -4.45 -14.91 3.25
C ASP A 169 -3.68 -16.24 3.25
N ILE A 170 -2.72 -16.41 4.17
CA ILE A 170 -1.95 -17.65 4.34
C ILE A 170 -2.86 -18.83 4.67
N VAL A 171 -3.78 -18.68 5.63
CA VAL A 171 -4.71 -19.77 6.01
C VAL A 171 -5.65 -20.10 4.85
N ASN A 172 -6.11 -19.11 4.09
CA ASN A 172 -6.97 -19.32 2.94
C ASN A 172 -6.21 -20.04 1.80
N ALA A 173 -4.97 -19.67 1.53
CA ALA A 173 -4.11 -20.37 0.57
C ALA A 173 -3.88 -21.84 0.97
N ALA A 174 -3.58 -22.10 2.25
CA ALA A 174 -3.43 -23.45 2.76
C ALA A 174 -4.71 -24.31 2.58
N LYS A 175 -5.89 -23.71 2.82
CA LYS A 175 -7.18 -24.41 2.58
C LYS A 175 -7.39 -24.71 1.12
N LYS A 176 -7.08 -23.77 0.20
CA LYS A 176 -7.17 -23.98 -1.26
C LYS A 176 -6.29 -25.16 -1.68
N LEU A 177 -5.03 -25.20 -1.24
CA LEU A 177 -4.09 -26.28 -1.55
C LEU A 177 -4.54 -27.62 -0.99
N ALA A 178 -4.97 -27.67 0.28
CA ALA A 178 -5.51 -28.89 0.88
C ALA A 178 -6.72 -29.45 0.11
N GLN A 179 -7.59 -28.57 -0.39
CA GLN A 179 -8.74 -28.94 -1.22
C GLN A 179 -8.29 -29.50 -2.58
N GLN A 180 -7.30 -28.86 -3.23
CA GLN A 180 -6.74 -29.32 -4.51
C GLN A 180 -6.07 -30.71 -4.39
N VAL A 181 -5.32 -30.96 -3.31
CA VAL A 181 -4.75 -32.29 -3.03
C VAL A 181 -5.86 -33.32 -2.82
N LYS A 182 -6.91 -32.99 -2.03
CA LYS A 182 -8.04 -33.88 -1.79
C LYS A 182 -8.81 -34.23 -3.08
N GLU A 183 -8.88 -33.28 -4.03
CA GLU A 183 -9.52 -33.45 -5.33
C GLU A 183 -8.61 -34.14 -6.37
N GLY A 184 -7.34 -34.37 -6.02
CA GLY A 184 -6.35 -34.97 -6.93
C GLY A 184 -5.95 -34.07 -8.09
N THR A 185 -6.09 -32.75 -7.95
CA THR A 185 -5.70 -31.76 -8.97
C THR A 185 -4.25 -31.34 -8.85
N ILE A 186 -3.63 -31.54 -7.68
CA ILE A 186 -2.19 -31.44 -7.43
C ILE A 186 -1.75 -32.56 -6.48
N ASP A 187 -0.50 -32.99 -6.57
CA ASP A 187 0.09 -33.89 -5.60
C ASP A 187 0.70 -33.13 -4.42
N LEU A 188 0.77 -33.74 -3.24
CA LEU A 188 1.32 -33.14 -2.03
C LEU A 188 2.77 -32.70 -2.25
N GLU A 189 3.54 -33.48 -2.98
CA GLU A 189 4.95 -33.25 -3.30
C GLU A 189 5.17 -32.06 -4.23
N ASP A 190 4.16 -31.63 -4.96
CA ASP A 190 4.22 -30.46 -5.85
C ASP A 190 4.09 -29.13 -5.08
N ILE A 191 3.65 -29.18 -3.81
CA ILE A 191 3.49 -27.99 -2.99
C ILE A 191 4.87 -27.43 -2.61
N ASN A 192 5.21 -26.31 -3.24
CA ASN A 192 6.42 -25.52 -3.01
C ASN A 192 6.06 -24.03 -2.88
N GLU A 193 7.07 -23.18 -2.65
CA GLU A 193 6.84 -21.72 -2.47
C GLU A 193 6.08 -21.09 -3.65
N SER A 194 6.42 -21.46 -4.88
CA SER A 194 5.78 -20.88 -6.07
C SER A 194 4.31 -21.32 -6.19
N VAL A 195 3.99 -22.59 -5.91
CA VAL A 195 2.61 -23.09 -5.89
C VAL A 195 1.82 -22.45 -4.75
N PHE A 196 2.47 -22.22 -3.60
CA PHE A 196 1.85 -21.51 -2.49
C PHE A 196 1.52 -20.05 -2.85
N GLU A 197 2.46 -19.32 -3.47
CA GLU A 197 2.25 -17.95 -3.95
C GLU A 197 1.08 -17.85 -4.93
N LEU A 198 0.93 -18.80 -5.83
CA LEU A 198 -0.19 -18.88 -6.77
C LEU A 198 -1.55 -19.13 -6.08
N SER A 199 -1.55 -19.57 -4.82
CA SER A 199 -2.76 -19.81 -4.02
C SER A 199 -3.13 -18.63 -3.14
N LEU A 200 -2.20 -17.68 -2.92
CA LEU A 200 -2.47 -16.42 -2.22
C LEU A 200 -3.43 -15.52 -3.00
N ASP A 201 -4.03 -14.58 -2.31
CA ASP A 201 -4.97 -13.64 -2.91
C ASP A 201 -4.27 -12.59 -3.81
N THR A 202 -2.95 -12.48 -3.65
CA THR A 202 -2.07 -11.67 -4.50
C THR A 202 -1.59 -12.38 -5.77
N LYS A 203 -2.18 -13.50 -6.13
CA LYS A 203 -1.84 -14.26 -7.34
C LYS A 203 -1.73 -13.35 -8.58
N GLY A 204 -0.58 -13.41 -9.24
CA GLY A 204 -0.30 -12.63 -10.45
C GLY A 204 0.12 -11.18 -10.20
N ILE A 205 0.16 -10.74 -8.94
CA ILE A 205 0.70 -9.45 -8.51
C ILE A 205 2.11 -9.69 -7.98
N PRO A 206 3.14 -8.97 -8.45
CA PRO A 206 4.50 -9.13 -7.92
C PRO A 206 4.55 -8.71 -6.44
N ASN A 207 5.45 -9.31 -5.68
CA ASN A 207 5.69 -8.93 -4.31
C ASN A 207 6.13 -7.46 -4.21
N PRO A 208 5.75 -6.72 -3.14
CA PRO A 208 6.17 -5.33 -2.95
C PRO A 208 7.69 -5.21 -2.84
N ASP A 209 8.25 -4.23 -3.55
CA ASP A 209 9.65 -3.83 -3.39
C ASP A 209 9.84 -2.87 -2.22
N LEU A 210 8.86 -1.99 -2.00
CA LEU A 210 8.85 -0.97 -0.97
C LEU A 210 7.52 -0.97 -0.21
N MET A 211 7.58 -1.02 1.11
CA MET A 211 6.43 -0.77 1.98
C MET A 211 6.61 0.56 2.71
N ILE A 212 5.62 1.44 2.56
CA ILE A 212 5.58 2.75 3.22
C ILE A 212 4.54 2.70 4.35
N ARG A 213 4.91 3.21 5.53
CA ARG A 213 3.98 3.38 6.63
C ARG A 213 4.08 4.79 7.20
N THR A 214 2.93 5.42 7.44
CA THR A 214 2.82 6.67 8.21
C THR A 214 2.41 6.39 9.65
N GLY A 215 2.54 7.39 10.53
CA GLY A 215 2.06 7.31 11.91
C GLY A 215 3.08 6.82 12.93
N GLY A 216 4.35 6.60 12.56
CA GLY A 216 5.45 6.32 13.49
C GLY A 216 5.48 4.92 14.10
N ASP A 217 4.60 4.02 13.70
CA ASP A 217 4.57 2.66 14.25
C ASP A 217 5.48 1.70 13.45
N HIS A 218 6.47 1.09 14.11
CA HIS A 218 7.45 0.15 13.51
C HIS A 218 6.94 -1.29 13.49
N ARG A 219 5.84 -1.54 12.79
CA ARG A 219 5.26 -2.88 12.61
C ARG A 219 4.49 -2.94 11.29
N ILE A 220 4.36 -4.12 10.72
CA ILE A 220 3.60 -4.34 9.47
C ILE A 220 2.13 -4.66 9.72
N SER A 221 1.70 -4.79 10.98
CA SER A 221 0.29 -4.93 11.40
C SER A 221 -0.48 -5.98 10.61
N ASN A 222 0.10 -7.18 10.46
CA ASN A 222 -0.53 -8.29 9.77
C ASN A 222 -0.84 -8.00 8.27
N PHE A 223 -0.11 -7.04 7.66
CA PHE A 223 -0.25 -6.71 6.25
C PHE A 223 0.73 -7.51 5.40
N MET A 224 0.26 -8.20 4.37
CA MET A 224 1.03 -8.88 3.33
C MET A 224 2.25 -9.66 3.87
N LEU A 225 2.04 -10.53 4.90
CA LEU A 225 3.11 -11.20 5.65
C LEU A 225 4.06 -12.02 4.76
N TRP A 226 3.54 -12.75 3.79
CA TRP A 226 4.32 -13.53 2.85
C TRP A 226 5.04 -12.61 1.86
N GLN A 227 4.31 -11.68 1.30
CA GLN A 227 4.75 -10.85 0.17
C GLN A 227 5.80 -9.80 0.59
N LEU A 228 5.81 -9.37 1.86
CA LEU A 228 6.75 -8.38 2.38
C LEU A 228 8.09 -8.97 2.86
N ALA A 229 8.31 -10.27 2.67
CA ALA A 229 9.50 -10.97 3.19
C ALA A 229 10.83 -10.29 2.82
N TYR A 230 10.92 -9.70 1.63
CA TYR A 230 12.11 -8.99 1.13
C TYR A 230 11.84 -7.53 0.73
N ALA A 231 10.70 -6.97 1.14
CA ALA A 231 10.38 -5.57 0.88
C ALA A 231 11.25 -4.64 1.74
N GLU A 232 11.70 -3.53 1.16
CA GLU A 232 12.28 -2.44 1.93
C GLU A 232 11.17 -1.70 2.69
N LEU A 233 11.43 -1.36 3.96
CA LEU A 233 10.46 -0.66 4.79
C LEU A 233 10.87 0.79 4.97
N TYR A 234 9.94 1.72 4.68
CA TYR A 234 10.11 3.14 4.97
C TYR A 234 8.99 3.63 5.91
N ILE A 235 9.36 4.06 7.11
CA ILE A 235 8.41 4.49 8.14
C ILE A 235 8.58 5.98 8.39
N PHE A 236 7.49 6.73 8.22
CA PHE A 236 7.42 8.14 8.60
C PHE A 236 7.07 8.27 10.08
N GLU A 237 8.01 8.76 10.89
CA GLU A 237 7.86 8.90 12.35
C GLU A 237 6.81 9.94 12.73
N ASP A 238 6.91 11.14 12.16
CA ASP A 238 6.13 12.31 12.55
C ASP A 238 5.08 12.73 11.52
N LEU A 239 4.74 11.82 10.58
CA LEU A 239 3.78 12.10 9.52
C LEU A 239 2.54 11.22 9.65
N PHE A 240 1.36 11.82 9.76
CA PHE A 240 0.10 11.11 9.66
C PHE A 240 -0.41 11.07 8.22
N TRP A 241 -1.14 9.99 7.86
CA TRP A 241 -1.59 9.77 6.50
C TRP A 241 -2.33 10.95 5.86
N PRO A 242 -3.27 11.70 6.52
CA PRO A 242 -3.95 12.84 5.89
C PRO A 242 -3.01 13.95 5.42
N ASP A 243 -1.80 14.04 5.97
CA ASP A 243 -0.78 15.02 5.58
C ASP A 243 0.26 14.46 4.60
N PHE A 244 0.16 13.16 4.22
CA PHE A 244 1.01 12.57 3.20
C PHE A 244 0.76 13.24 1.85
N ARG A 245 1.84 13.55 1.12
CA ARG A 245 1.80 14.16 -0.20
C ARG A 245 2.81 13.47 -1.12
N ARG A 246 2.76 13.82 -2.39
CA ARG A 246 3.61 13.30 -3.46
C ARG A 246 5.10 13.43 -3.14
N GLU A 247 5.48 14.50 -2.46
CA GLU A 247 6.86 14.74 -2.03
C GLU A 247 7.35 13.66 -1.06
N HIS A 248 6.49 13.20 -0.16
CA HIS A 248 6.83 12.12 0.78
C HIS A 248 7.03 10.78 0.04
N LEU A 249 6.25 10.52 -1.01
CA LEU A 249 6.48 9.36 -1.89
C LEU A 249 7.87 9.43 -2.53
N HIS A 250 8.27 10.60 -3.05
CA HIS A 250 9.60 10.79 -3.65
C HIS A 250 10.73 10.55 -2.63
N ILE A 251 10.56 11.02 -1.39
CA ILE A 251 11.52 10.78 -0.30
C ILE A 251 11.67 9.28 -0.03
N ALA A 252 10.56 8.54 0.11
CA ALA A 252 10.60 7.12 0.37
C ALA A 252 11.22 6.33 -0.79
N ILE A 253 10.95 6.71 -2.04
CA ILE A 253 11.58 6.09 -3.22
C ILE A 253 13.07 6.43 -3.28
N GLY A 254 13.46 7.67 -2.99
CA GLY A 254 14.89 8.05 -2.94
C GLY A 254 15.68 7.26 -1.89
N ASP A 255 15.10 7.02 -0.72
CA ASP A 255 15.70 6.17 0.31
C ASP A 255 15.81 4.70 -0.17
N TYR A 256 14.76 4.17 -0.80
CA TYR A 256 14.77 2.84 -1.42
C TYR A 256 15.91 2.69 -2.43
N GLN A 257 16.11 3.67 -3.31
CA GLN A 257 17.16 3.66 -4.32
C GLN A 257 18.57 3.74 -3.73
N ALA A 258 18.71 4.33 -2.55
CA ALA A 258 20.00 4.42 -1.85
C ALA A 258 20.41 3.12 -1.15
N ARG A 259 19.51 2.14 -1.04
CA ARG A 259 19.75 0.86 -0.36
C ARG A 259 20.29 -0.19 -1.31
N GLU A 260 21.22 -1.02 -0.82
CA GLU A 260 21.70 -2.21 -1.52
C GLU A 260 20.78 -3.41 -1.22
N ARG A 261 20.02 -3.87 -2.20
CA ARG A 261 19.14 -5.05 -2.06
C ARG A 261 19.92 -6.34 -2.29
N ARG A 262 20.15 -7.10 -1.22
CA ARG A 262 21.07 -8.25 -1.25
C ARG A 262 20.38 -9.60 -1.46
N PHE A 263 19.13 -9.76 -1.09
CA PHE A 263 18.40 -11.04 -1.18
C PHE A 263 19.21 -12.24 -0.65
N GLY A 264 19.84 -12.07 0.52
CA GLY A 264 20.70 -13.07 1.14
C GLY A 264 22.10 -13.23 0.53
N ARG A 265 22.48 -12.44 -0.50
CA ARG A 265 23.81 -12.45 -1.11
C ARG A 265 24.77 -11.46 -0.41
N THR A 266 26.07 -11.64 -0.60
CA THR A 266 27.06 -10.64 -0.19
C THR A 266 27.17 -9.50 -1.23
N SER A 267 27.63 -8.31 -0.80
CA SER A 267 27.86 -7.19 -1.72
C SER A 267 28.83 -7.54 -2.87
N GLU A 268 29.82 -8.42 -2.62
CA GLU A 268 30.75 -8.90 -3.63
C GLU A 268 30.09 -9.79 -4.68
N GLN A 269 29.11 -10.61 -4.27
CA GLN A 269 28.37 -11.46 -5.18
C GLN A 269 27.44 -10.65 -6.10
N ILE A 270 26.86 -9.55 -5.60
CA ILE A 270 26.03 -8.66 -6.41
C ILE A 270 26.88 -7.95 -7.47
N LYS A 271 28.06 -7.41 -7.09
CA LYS A 271 28.96 -6.72 -8.02
C LYS A 271 29.49 -7.60 -9.16
N LYS A 272 29.54 -8.92 -8.96
CA LYS A 272 29.95 -9.87 -10.01
C LYS A 272 28.81 -10.26 -10.97
N SER A 273 27.57 -9.89 -10.68
CA SER A 273 26.37 -10.23 -11.46
C SER A 273 25.90 -9.08 -12.38
N ILE A 274 26.57 -7.91 -12.29
CA ILE A 274 26.45 -6.74 -13.15
C ILE A 274 27.62 -6.73 -14.13
#